data_437d4698298341eec202d2044db93d15
#
_entry.id   437d4698298341eec202d2044db93d15
#
_cell.length_a   1.000
_cell.length_b   1.000
_cell.length_c   1.000
_cell.angle_alpha   90.00
_cell.angle_beta   90.00
_cell.angle_gamma   90.00
#
_symmetry.space_group_name_H-M   'P 1'
#
loop_
_entity.id
_entity.type
_entity.pdbx_description
1 polymer ?
#
loop_
_entity_poly.entity_id
_entity_poly.type
_entity_poly.pdbx_seq_one_letter_code
_entity_poly.pdbx_strand_id
1 'polypeptide(L)'
;MTMQFSEMYVKTAIDANNNKFWKVELDSTFAVHVVNGRIGTAGLVQPPKPFPNHAKADQYIQRKIREKLRDDYVKFESLTSAAKSPASLGRMALEMAASEQIRTQHPQVVSDLVKRLVQANVHAILDNTELKYDEHTGVFQTPLGIVTQDSIRKARDLLMKIGKHVAGEDFDSDEIKALLAKYLMLIPQKVGRKLVVKQVIPDAEAVAKQNGLLDDLEASIAQVAELRKQQVVGDDAVAPSVPNIFNCAIDVVEDPQILAEIERFYNATRQRMHASYDLGIKRVFAVTIDHMDAAYEGGGKSAGNVQRLWHGTRPGNVLSILKNGLVIPPESAGHSCGRAFGDGCYFSDQSTKSLNYALGLQHRTRENQVFMFLADVAMGKSFIPRHSDSMLHLAGHDSVFAKGGQSGVINNEMIIFKTEKSAIRFLVEFH
;
A
#
# COMPACT_ATOMS: atom_id res chain seq x y z
N MET A 1 -18.11 -15.79 25.51
CA MET A 1 -17.37 -15.41 26.74
C MET A 1 -16.92 -13.98 26.57
N THR A 2 -17.25 -13.11 27.52
CA THR A 2 -16.85 -11.70 27.46
C THR A 2 -15.54 -11.53 28.21
N MET A 3 -14.50 -10.98 27.55
CA MET A 3 -13.22 -10.68 28.18
C MET A 3 -13.35 -9.37 28.97
N GLN A 4 -12.93 -9.37 30.23
CA GLN A 4 -12.93 -8.22 31.13
C GLN A 4 -11.60 -7.47 31.13
N PHE A 5 -10.52 -8.15 30.78
CA PHE A 5 -9.15 -7.62 30.72
C PHE A 5 -8.39 -8.31 29.60
N SER A 6 -7.57 -7.57 28.87
CA SER A 6 -6.67 -8.10 27.84
C SER A 6 -5.44 -7.21 27.71
N GLU A 7 -4.26 -7.75 27.92
CA GLU A 7 -2.99 -7.07 27.70
C GLU A 7 -2.01 -7.96 26.95
N MET A 8 -1.14 -7.34 26.17
CA MET A 8 -0.09 -8.01 25.41
C MET A 8 1.26 -7.38 25.71
N TYR A 9 2.26 -8.22 25.77
CA TYR A 9 3.66 -7.85 26.00
C TYR A 9 4.52 -8.50 24.92
N VAL A 10 5.50 -7.76 24.41
CA VAL A 10 6.38 -8.20 23.34
C VAL A 10 7.84 -8.07 23.76
N LYS A 11 8.65 -9.00 23.31
CA LYS A 11 10.12 -8.94 23.44
C LYS A 11 10.72 -9.12 22.06
N THR A 12 11.46 -8.11 21.61
CA THR A 12 12.18 -8.17 20.33
C THR A 12 13.64 -7.85 20.59
N ALA A 13 14.52 -8.83 20.38
CA ALA A 13 15.96 -8.68 20.46
C ALA A 13 16.59 -9.44 19.29
N ILE A 14 17.13 -8.70 18.32
CA ILE A 14 17.68 -9.26 17.08
C ILE A 14 18.87 -10.16 17.37
N ASP A 15 19.80 -9.71 18.23
CA ASP A 15 21.00 -10.46 18.60
C ASP A 15 20.71 -11.78 19.32
N ALA A 16 19.63 -11.82 20.11
CA ALA A 16 19.20 -13.02 20.82
C ALA A 16 18.16 -13.84 20.03
N ASN A 17 17.88 -13.48 18.77
CA ASN A 17 16.82 -14.10 17.96
C ASN A 17 15.46 -14.17 18.68
N ASN A 18 15.18 -13.20 19.54
CA ASN A 18 13.94 -13.10 20.30
C ASN A 18 12.97 -12.17 19.56
N ASN A 19 11.90 -12.74 19.04
CA ASN A 19 10.77 -12.02 18.49
C ASN A 19 9.50 -12.70 19.01
N LYS A 20 9.15 -12.39 20.27
CA LYS A 20 8.15 -13.14 21.05
C LYS A 20 7.05 -12.22 21.54
N PHE A 21 5.85 -12.79 21.65
CA PHE A 21 4.74 -12.15 22.34
C PHE A 21 4.22 -13.01 23.48
N TRP A 22 3.60 -12.36 24.45
CA TRP A 22 2.87 -12.96 25.56
C TRP A 22 1.60 -12.14 25.76
N LYS A 23 0.43 -12.76 25.57
CA LYS A 23 -0.87 -12.18 25.75
C LYS A 23 -1.53 -12.79 26.96
N VAL A 24 -2.16 -11.97 27.81
CA VAL A 24 -2.94 -12.41 28.96
C VAL A 24 -4.31 -11.78 28.94
N GLU A 25 -5.33 -12.59 29.18
CA GLU A 25 -6.73 -12.19 29.18
C GLU A 25 -7.44 -12.76 30.39
N LEU A 26 -8.44 -12.03 30.90
CA LEU A 26 -9.31 -12.48 31.99
C LEU A 26 -10.76 -12.46 31.48
N ASP A 27 -11.44 -13.59 31.61
CA ASP A 27 -12.85 -13.69 31.24
C ASP A 27 -13.81 -13.40 32.42
N SER A 28 -15.10 -13.36 32.12
CA SER A 28 -16.16 -13.11 33.09
C SER A 28 -16.33 -14.21 34.15
N THR A 29 -15.68 -15.36 33.98
CA THR A 29 -15.70 -16.49 34.94
C THR A 29 -14.47 -16.50 35.83
N PHE A 30 -13.63 -15.48 35.76
CA PHE A 30 -12.36 -15.35 36.45
C PHE A 30 -11.30 -16.37 36.02
N ALA A 31 -11.41 -16.92 34.82
CA ALA A 31 -10.35 -17.73 34.24
C ALA A 31 -9.36 -16.84 33.45
N VAL A 32 -8.06 -17.09 33.70
CA VAL A 32 -6.95 -16.40 33.03
C VAL A 32 -6.51 -17.23 31.83
N HIS A 33 -6.55 -16.60 30.66
CA HIS A 33 -6.13 -17.16 29.39
C HIS A 33 -4.75 -16.58 29.02
N VAL A 34 -3.84 -17.43 28.57
CA VAL A 34 -2.50 -17.02 28.14
C VAL A 34 -2.21 -17.58 26.76
N VAL A 35 -1.74 -16.72 25.87
CA VAL A 35 -1.20 -17.10 24.57
C VAL A 35 0.20 -16.54 24.45
N ASN A 36 1.15 -17.38 24.08
CA ASN A 36 2.52 -16.93 23.87
C ASN A 36 3.14 -17.61 22.65
N GLY A 37 4.03 -16.90 21.97
CA GLY A 37 4.64 -17.42 20.77
C GLY A 37 5.64 -16.44 20.15
N ARG A 38 6.03 -16.76 18.92
CA ARG A 38 6.81 -15.85 18.09
C ARG A 38 5.85 -14.84 17.46
N ILE A 39 6.26 -13.58 17.37
CA ILE A 39 5.50 -12.53 16.63
C ILE A 39 5.38 -13.01 15.18
N GLY A 40 4.16 -12.94 14.61
CA GLY A 40 3.85 -13.50 13.30
C GLY A 40 3.22 -14.90 13.32
N THR A 41 3.19 -15.59 14.48
CA THR A 41 2.56 -16.92 14.61
C THR A 41 1.27 -16.85 15.41
N ALA A 42 0.41 -17.89 15.28
CA ALA A 42 -0.78 -18.02 16.13
C ALA A 42 -0.46 -18.16 17.63
N GLY A 43 0.77 -18.52 17.94
CA GLY A 43 1.21 -18.79 19.31
C GLY A 43 0.66 -20.09 19.88
N LEU A 44 1.14 -20.42 21.09
CA LEU A 44 0.69 -21.57 21.88
C LEU A 44 -0.37 -21.06 22.89
N VAL A 45 -1.58 -21.56 22.76
CA VAL A 45 -2.66 -21.31 23.72
C VAL A 45 -2.44 -22.22 24.94
N GLN A 46 -2.28 -21.63 26.11
CA GLN A 46 -2.18 -22.40 27.35
C GLN A 46 -3.57 -22.76 27.88
N PRO A 47 -3.72 -23.89 28.60
CA PRO A 47 -4.98 -24.20 29.26
C PRO A 47 -5.43 -23.04 30.17
N PRO A 48 -6.70 -22.64 30.13
CA PRO A 48 -7.26 -21.60 30.98
C PRO A 48 -7.05 -21.93 32.47
N LYS A 49 -6.63 -20.95 33.25
CA LYS A 49 -6.42 -21.11 34.68
C LYS A 49 -7.55 -20.44 35.49
N PRO A 50 -8.46 -21.19 36.10
CA PRO A 50 -9.53 -20.63 36.88
C PRO A 50 -9.07 -20.07 38.23
N PHE A 51 -9.74 -19.02 38.70
CA PHE A 51 -9.55 -18.40 40.00
C PHE A 51 -10.88 -18.23 40.74
N PRO A 52 -10.88 -18.23 42.10
CA PRO A 52 -12.13 -18.15 42.86
C PRO A 52 -12.81 -16.78 42.79
N ASN A 53 -12.09 -15.70 42.43
CA ASN A 53 -12.62 -14.37 42.25
C ASN A 53 -11.66 -13.49 41.46
N HIS A 54 -12.17 -12.30 41.06
CA HIS A 54 -11.41 -11.31 40.29
C HIS A 54 -10.09 -10.90 40.97
N ALA A 55 -10.10 -10.63 42.29
CA ALA A 55 -8.92 -10.16 43.01
C ALA A 55 -7.75 -11.19 42.99
N LYS A 56 -8.06 -12.49 43.08
CA LYS A 56 -7.03 -13.53 42.97
C LYS A 56 -6.51 -13.72 41.55
N ALA A 57 -7.39 -13.57 40.55
CA ALA A 57 -7.01 -13.58 39.15
C ALA A 57 -6.11 -12.38 38.82
N ASP A 58 -6.50 -11.18 39.25
CA ASP A 58 -5.70 -9.97 39.03
C ASP A 58 -4.32 -10.05 39.72
N GLN A 59 -4.27 -10.50 40.99
CA GLN A 59 -3.00 -10.69 41.69
C GLN A 59 -2.06 -11.63 40.91
N TYR A 60 -2.59 -12.70 40.32
CA TYR A 60 -1.81 -13.62 39.51
C TYR A 60 -1.33 -12.93 38.21
N ILE A 61 -2.21 -12.20 37.51
CA ILE A 61 -1.90 -11.46 36.29
C ILE A 61 -0.78 -10.44 36.58
N GLN A 62 -0.93 -9.59 37.59
CA GLN A 62 0.05 -8.58 37.93
C GLN A 62 1.42 -9.15 38.29
N ARG A 63 1.44 -10.31 38.97
CA ARG A 63 2.68 -11.03 39.19
C ARG A 63 3.35 -11.48 37.90
N LYS A 64 2.57 -12.08 36.98
CA LYS A 64 3.07 -12.52 35.67
C LYS A 64 3.55 -11.39 34.81
N ILE A 65 2.86 -10.25 34.81
CA ILE A 65 3.30 -9.03 34.13
C ILE A 65 4.66 -8.56 34.64
N ARG A 66 4.84 -8.51 35.98
CA ARG A 66 6.13 -8.12 36.56
C ARG A 66 7.27 -9.10 36.21
N GLU A 67 7.00 -10.41 36.14
CA GLU A 67 7.94 -11.40 35.64
C GLU A 67 8.34 -11.09 34.20
N LYS A 68 7.37 -10.82 33.32
CA LYS A 68 7.62 -10.50 31.90
C LYS A 68 8.39 -9.20 31.71
N LEU A 69 8.07 -8.14 32.46
CA LEU A 69 8.80 -6.88 32.40
C LEU A 69 10.27 -7.03 32.84
N ARG A 70 10.57 -7.92 33.82
CA ARG A 70 11.96 -8.25 34.18
C ARG A 70 12.69 -9.04 33.11
N ASP A 71 11.97 -9.79 32.30
CA ASP A 71 12.48 -10.55 31.16
C ASP A 71 12.57 -9.70 29.88
N ASP A 72 12.61 -8.36 29.98
CA ASP A 72 12.67 -7.38 28.90
C ASP A 72 11.47 -7.40 27.92
N TYR A 73 10.34 -7.90 28.35
CA TYR A 73 9.10 -7.67 27.61
C TYR A 73 8.62 -6.24 27.85
N VAL A 74 8.18 -5.60 26.82
CA VAL A 74 7.58 -4.26 26.86
C VAL A 74 6.07 -4.41 26.63
N LYS A 75 5.27 -3.65 27.39
CA LYS A 75 3.82 -3.61 27.15
C LYS A 75 3.57 -3.11 25.74
N PHE A 76 2.86 -3.90 24.98
CA PHE A 76 2.37 -3.50 23.69
C PHE A 76 1.02 -2.78 23.88
N GLU A 77 1.00 -1.49 23.65
CA GLU A 77 -0.24 -0.75 23.59
C GLU A 77 -0.99 -1.17 22.34
N SER A 78 -1.91 -2.11 22.51
CA SER A 78 -2.79 -2.52 21.44
C SER A 78 -3.56 -1.30 20.95
N LEU A 79 -3.44 -0.98 19.66
CA LEU A 79 -4.28 0.02 18.99
C LEU A 79 -5.76 -0.42 18.90
N THR A 80 -6.14 -1.44 19.66
CA THR A 80 -7.51 -1.90 19.85
C THR A 80 -8.25 -1.12 20.95
N SER A 81 -8.04 0.19 21.06
CA SER A 81 -8.97 1.00 21.84
C SER A 81 -10.26 1.15 21.03
N ALA A 82 -11.26 0.36 21.45
CA ALA A 82 -12.69 0.61 21.25
C ALA A 82 -13.16 0.90 19.81
N ALA A 83 -13.08 -0.10 18.95
CA ALA A 83 -14.12 -0.25 17.95
C ALA A 83 -14.90 -1.50 18.31
N LYS A 84 -15.95 -1.36 19.13
CA LYS A 84 -17.08 -2.28 19.09
C LYS A 84 -17.50 -2.31 17.63
N SER A 85 -17.34 -3.45 16.98
CA SER A 85 -17.70 -3.68 15.61
C SER A 85 -19.12 -3.17 15.30
N PRO A 86 -19.28 -2.24 14.37
CA PRO A 86 -20.44 -2.30 13.50
C PRO A 86 -20.10 -3.20 12.33
N ALA A 87 -21.07 -3.98 11.93
CA ALA A 87 -21.01 -5.00 10.91
C ALA A 87 -20.22 -4.59 9.65
N SER A 88 -19.31 -5.48 9.27
CA SER A 88 -18.93 -5.87 7.92
C SER A 88 -19.06 -4.85 6.79
N LEU A 89 -18.02 -4.07 6.57
CA LEU A 89 -17.73 -3.53 5.25
C LEU A 89 -16.34 -4.01 4.85
N GLY A 90 -16.27 -5.27 4.49
CA GLY A 90 -15.07 -5.90 4.00
C GLY A 90 -14.94 -5.79 2.48
N ARG A 91 -14.09 -6.62 1.93
CA ARG A 91 -13.88 -6.83 0.50
C ARG A 91 -15.17 -6.82 -0.31
N MET A 92 -16.20 -7.50 0.18
CA MET A 92 -17.51 -7.63 -0.48
C MET A 92 -18.21 -6.28 -0.65
N ALA A 93 -18.14 -5.40 0.35
CA ALA A 93 -18.71 -4.06 0.25
C ALA A 93 -17.92 -3.13 -0.67
N LEU A 94 -16.60 -3.25 -0.71
CA LEU A 94 -15.78 -2.51 -1.70
C LEU A 94 -16.08 -2.99 -3.12
N GLU A 95 -16.19 -4.29 -3.34
CA GLU A 95 -16.59 -4.87 -4.63
C GLU A 95 -17.99 -4.40 -5.04
N MET A 96 -18.95 -4.40 -4.09
CA MET A 96 -20.31 -3.89 -4.32
C MET A 96 -20.29 -2.38 -4.62
N ALA A 97 -19.62 -1.57 -3.77
CA ALA A 97 -19.54 -0.14 -3.99
C ALA A 97 -18.90 0.21 -5.33
N ALA A 98 -17.80 -0.45 -5.69
CA ALA A 98 -17.16 -0.24 -6.99
C ALA A 98 -18.04 -0.69 -8.15
N SER A 99 -18.71 -1.84 -8.02
CA SER A 99 -19.61 -2.35 -9.07
C SER A 99 -20.88 -1.51 -9.27
N GLU A 100 -21.35 -0.83 -8.20
CA GLU A 100 -22.55 0.01 -8.26
C GLU A 100 -22.26 1.46 -8.63
N GLN A 101 -21.09 1.99 -8.24
CA GLN A 101 -20.76 3.41 -8.36
C GLN A 101 -19.90 3.74 -9.59
N ILE A 102 -19.09 2.80 -10.07
CA ILE A 102 -18.35 2.96 -11.32
C ILE A 102 -19.36 2.96 -12.47
N ARG A 103 -19.48 4.09 -13.15
CA ARG A 103 -20.35 4.19 -14.32
C ARG A 103 -19.77 3.40 -15.47
N THR A 104 -20.60 2.54 -16.10
CA THR A 104 -20.17 1.70 -17.22
C THR A 104 -21.34 1.23 -18.08
N GLN A 105 -21.08 1.06 -19.37
CA GLN A 105 -21.97 0.36 -20.30
C GLN A 105 -21.70 -1.14 -20.32
N HIS A 106 -20.62 -1.60 -19.65
CA HIS A 106 -20.16 -3.00 -19.62
C HIS A 106 -20.10 -3.55 -18.19
N PRO A 107 -21.24 -3.61 -17.44
CA PRO A 107 -21.24 -3.85 -16.00
C PRO A 107 -20.58 -5.19 -15.60
N GLN A 108 -20.79 -6.26 -16.38
CA GLN A 108 -20.22 -7.57 -16.07
C GLN A 108 -18.68 -7.54 -16.18
N VAL A 109 -18.15 -6.95 -17.25
CA VAL A 109 -16.70 -6.91 -17.50
C VAL A 109 -16.00 -6.03 -16.46
N VAL A 110 -16.60 -4.91 -16.09
CA VAL A 110 -16.05 -4.00 -15.08
C VAL A 110 -16.15 -4.59 -13.68
N SER A 111 -17.25 -5.29 -13.33
CA SER A 111 -17.35 -6.02 -12.08
C SER A 111 -16.26 -7.08 -11.95
N ASP A 112 -16.01 -7.85 -13.01
CA ASP A 112 -14.93 -8.85 -13.01
C ASP A 112 -13.53 -8.22 -12.90
N LEU A 113 -13.32 -7.06 -13.53
CA LEU A 113 -12.10 -6.28 -13.37
C LEU A 113 -11.91 -5.86 -11.90
N VAL A 114 -12.92 -5.26 -11.28
CA VAL A 114 -12.90 -4.83 -9.88
C VAL A 114 -12.56 -5.98 -8.94
N LYS A 115 -13.23 -7.13 -9.09
CA LYS A 115 -12.94 -8.33 -8.28
C LYS A 115 -11.49 -8.75 -8.37
N ARG A 116 -10.93 -8.78 -9.58
CA ARG A 116 -9.52 -9.13 -9.81
C ARG A 116 -8.56 -8.14 -9.17
N LEU A 117 -8.85 -6.84 -9.25
CA LEU A 117 -8.02 -5.80 -8.65
C LEU A 117 -8.03 -5.84 -7.11
N VAL A 118 -9.20 -6.05 -6.50
CA VAL A 118 -9.32 -6.24 -5.04
C VAL A 118 -8.52 -7.47 -4.59
N GLN A 119 -8.67 -8.58 -5.31
CA GLN A 119 -7.97 -9.82 -4.99
C GLN A 119 -6.44 -9.68 -5.13
N ALA A 120 -5.97 -9.01 -6.17
CA ALA A 120 -4.54 -8.79 -6.39
C ALA A 120 -3.91 -7.99 -5.23
N ASN A 121 -4.58 -6.95 -4.74
CA ASN A 121 -4.10 -6.17 -3.60
C ASN A 121 -3.96 -7.02 -2.33
N VAL A 122 -5.00 -7.80 -1.99
CA VAL A 122 -4.98 -8.67 -0.79
C VAL A 122 -3.87 -9.72 -0.90
N HIS A 123 -3.72 -10.38 -2.05
CA HIS A 123 -2.66 -11.38 -2.25
C HIS A 123 -1.26 -10.79 -2.11
N ALA A 124 -1.01 -9.62 -2.70
CA ALA A 124 0.29 -8.97 -2.61
C ALA A 124 0.70 -8.68 -1.16
N ILE A 125 -0.26 -8.31 -0.31
CA ILE A 125 -0.02 -8.08 1.12
C ILE A 125 0.25 -9.41 1.84
N LEU A 126 -0.60 -10.43 1.66
CA LEU A 126 -0.51 -11.70 2.37
C LEU A 126 0.74 -12.52 1.98
N ASP A 127 1.19 -12.42 0.73
CA ASP A 127 2.38 -13.13 0.26
C ASP A 127 3.67 -12.62 0.90
N ASN A 128 3.72 -11.34 1.24
CA ASN A 128 4.92 -10.68 1.77
C ASN A 128 4.94 -10.53 3.30
N THR A 129 3.82 -10.79 3.97
CA THR A 129 3.71 -10.58 5.43
C THR A 129 3.17 -11.79 6.17
N GLU A 130 3.24 -11.75 7.50
CA GLU A 130 2.53 -12.66 8.42
C GLU A 130 1.15 -12.11 8.83
N LEU A 131 0.59 -11.18 8.06
CA LEU A 131 -0.73 -10.62 8.30
C LEU A 131 -1.82 -11.66 7.97
N LYS A 132 -2.94 -11.54 8.65
CA LYS A 132 -4.18 -12.23 8.31
C LYS A 132 -5.17 -11.21 7.80
N TYR A 133 -5.87 -11.55 6.76
CA TYR A 133 -6.95 -10.74 6.23
C TYR A 133 -8.29 -11.33 6.66
N ASP A 134 -9.12 -10.52 7.28
CA ASP A 134 -10.50 -10.87 7.61
C ASP A 134 -11.40 -10.41 6.46
N GLU A 135 -11.90 -11.37 5.67
CA GLU A 135 -12.74 -11.09 4.50
C GLU A 135 -14.08 -10.44 4.87
N HIS A 136 -14.59 -10.66 6.08
CA HIS A 136 -15.85 -10.07 6.52
C HIS A 136 -15.71 -8.60 6.93
N THR A 137 -14.59 -8.24 7.56
CA THR A 137 -14.36 -6.89 8.07
C THR A 137 -13.43 -6.06 7.18
N GLY A 138 -12.77 -6.68 6.21
CA GLY A 138 -11.78 -6.01 5.34
C GLY A 138 -10.53 -5.54 6.06
N VAL A 139 -10.22 -6.12 7.21
CA VAL A 139 -9.16 -5.66 8.11
C VAL A 139 -7.96 -6.60 8.05
N PHE A 140 -6.76 -6.03 7.94
CA PHE A 140 -5.52 -6.77 8.16
C PHE A 140 -5.21 -6.84 9.66
N GLN A 141 -4.89 -8.05 10.11
CA GLN A 141 -4.60 -8.33 11.51
C GLN A 141 -3.21 -8.93 11.66
N THR A 142 -2.51 -8.50 12.68
CA THR A 142 -1.31 -9.16 13.22
C THR A 142 -1.71 -9.94 14.46
N PRO A 143 -0.87 -10.84 14.99
CA PRO A 143 -1.06 -11.38 16.32
C PRO A 143 -1.13 -10.32 17.43
N LEU A 144 -0.64 -9.12 17.15
CA LEU A 144 -0.60 -7.98 18.06
C LEU A 144 -1.79 -7.03 17.91
N GLY A 145 -2.63 -7.20 16.90
CA GLY A 145 -3.83 -6.39 16.69
C GLY A 145 -4.05 -5.98 15.23
N ILE A 146 -4.97 -5.05 15.03
CA ILE A 146 -5.36 -4.56 13.71
C ILE A 146 -4.30 -3.60 13.17
N VAL A 147 -3.95 -3.73 11.89
CA VAL A 147 -3.13 -2.74 11.19
C VAL A 147 -3.96 -1.49 10.91
N THR A 148 -3.51 -0.34 11.36
CA THR A 148 -4.19 0.95 11.20
C THR A 148 -3.38 1.90 10.33
N GLN A 149 -3.99 2.99 9.84
CA GLN A 149 -3.25 4.05 9.14
C GLN A 149 -2.13 4.65 10.00
N ASP A 150 -2.34 4.76 11.32
CA ASP A 150 -1.30 5.24 12.24
C ASP A 150 -0.14 4.25 12.35
N SER A 151 -0.44 2.93 12.36
CA SER A 151 0.60 1.89 12.33
C SER A 151 1.44 1.98 11.05
N ILE A 152 0.81 2.20 9.90
CA ILE A 152 1.50 2.35 8.61
C ILE A 152 2.38 3.60 8.61
N ARG A 153 1.87 4.74 9.09
CA ARG A 153 2.65 5.97 9.20
C ARG A 153 3.89 5.78 10.06
N LYS A 154 3.72 5.19 11.25
CA LYS A 154 4.84 4.86 12.16
C LYS A 154 5.84 3.90 11.51
N ALA A 155 5.34 2.90 10.76
CA ALA A 155 6.19 1.98 10.03
C ALA A 155 7.01 2.68 8.94
N ARG A 156 6.43 3.66 8.22
CA ARG A 156 7.15 4.47 7.23
C ARG A 156 8.27 5.28 7.86
N ASP A 157 8.00 5.94 8.99
CA ASP A 157 9.01 6.72 9.72
C ASP A 157 10.18 5.85 10.16
N LEU A 158 9.91 4.64 10.62
CA LEU A 158 10.94 3.66 10.98
C LEU A 158 11.72 3.19 9.75
N LEU A 159 11.01 2.88 8.66
CA LEU A 159 11.61 2.39 7.42
C LEU A 159 12.51 3.46 6.77
N MET A 160 12.13 4.72 6.85
CA MET A 160 12.97 5.84 6.39
C MET A 160 14.28 5.92 7.17
N LYS A 161 14.24 5.74 8.50
CA LYS A 161 15.46 5.70 9.34
C LYS A 161 16.32 4.48 9.01
N ILE A 162 15.70 3.30 8.89
CA ILE A 162 16.37 2.07 8.45
C ILE A 162 17.07 2.28 7.10
N GLY A 163 16.39 2.94 6.15
CA GLY A 163 16.95 3.23 4.82
C GLY A 163 18.23 4.05 4.87
N LYS A 164 18.39 4.98 5.84
CA LYS A 164 19.64 5.75 6.03
C LYS A 164 20.80 4.85 6.49
N HIS A 165 20.54 3.91 7.41
CA HIS A 165 21.55 2.95 7.85
C HIS A 165 21.95 2.00 6.71
N VAL A 166 20.95 1.52 5.93
CA VAL A 166 21.20 0.66 4.76
C VAL A 166 22.05 1.37 3.72
N ALA A 167 21.78 2.64 3.43
CA ALA A 167 22.57 3.46 2.50
C ALA A 167 24.01 3.71 3.01
N GLY A 168 24.20 3.73 4.32
CA GLY A 168 25.52 3.82 4.98
C GLY A 168 26.19 2.47 5.24
N GLU A 169 25.61 1.35 4.74
CA GLU A 169 26.07 -0.04 4.97
C GLU A 169 26.18 -0.42 6.46
N ASP A 170 25.48 0.29 7.35
CA ASP A 170 25.41 -0.02 8.77
C ASP A 170 24.29 -1.04 9.05
N PHE A 171 24.65 -2.31 9.17
CA PHE A 171 23.71 -3.41 9.47
C PHE A 171 23.87 -3.98 10.90
N ASP A 172 24.88 -3.52 11.64
CA ASP A 172 25.29 -4.14 12.90
C ASP A 172 25.12 -3.24 14.12
N SER A 173 24.84 -1.95 13.94
CA SER A 173 24.62 -1.05 15.07
C SER A 173 23.36 -1.41 15.86
N ASP A 174 23.37 -1.11 17.16
CA ASP A 174 22.21 -1.34 18.03
C ASP A 174 21.01 -0.49 17.59
N GLU A 175 21.26 0.65 16.94
CA GLU A 175 20.22 1.54 16.46
C GLU A 175 19.41 0.90 15.33
N ILE A 176 20.05 0.39 14.26
CA ILE A 176 19.31 -0.26 13.17
C ILE A 176 18.56 -1.51 13.65
N LYS A 177 19.15 -2.28 14.58
CA LYS A 177 18.51 -3.44 15.19
C LYS A 177 17.24 -3.04 15.95
N ALA A 178 17.30 -1.96 16.74
CA ALA A 178 16.15 -1.44 17.46
C ALA A 178 15.07 -0.90 16.52
N LEU A 179 15.46 -0.20 15.45
CA LEU A 179 14.54 0.30 14.43
C LEU A 179 13.83 -0.84 13.71
N LEU A 180 14.58 -1.85 13.25
CA LEU A 180 14.00 -3.02 12.58
C LEU A 180 13.08 -3.81 13.51
N ALA A 181 13.46 -3.98 14.78
CA ALA A 181 12.62 -4.63 15.77
C ALA A 181 11.26 -3.93 15.92
N LYS A 182 11.25 -2.59 16.02
CA LYS A 182 10.03 -1.78 16.09
C LYS A 182 9.21 -1.88 14.80
N TYR A 183 9.87 -1.88 13.63
CA TYR A 183 9.21 -2.03 12.34
C TYR A 183 8.48 -3.38 12.23
N LEU A 184 9.16 -4.48 12.58
CA LEU A 184 8.58 -5.82 12.52
C LEU A 184 7.45 -6.06 13.52
N MET A 185 7.37 -5.26 14.61
CA MET A 185 6.20 -5.26 15.49
C MET A 185 4.96 -4.66 14.84
N LEU A 186 5.13 -3.61 14.02
CA LEU A 186 4.02 -2.97 13.31
C LEU A 186 3.61 -3.78 12.07
N ILE A 187 4.58 -4.25 11.31
CA ILE A 187 4.41 -4.98 10.04
C ILE A 187 5.21 -6.29 10.08
N PRO A 188 4.68 -7.35 10.68
CA PRO A 188 5.35 -8.64 10.77
C PRO A 188 5.65 -9.22 9.39
N GLN A 189 6.91 -9.58 9.17
CA GLN A 189 7.40 -10.17 7.92
C GLN A 189 7.63 -11.68 8.07
N LYS A 190 7.57 -12.39 6.95
CA LYS A 190 8.02 -13.78 6.87
C LYS A 190 9.55 -13.82 6.96
N VAL A 191 10.07 -13.88 8.17
CA VAL A 191 11.52 -13.90 8.41
C VAL A 191 12.00 -15.32 8.71
N GLY A 192 13.26 -15.63 8.33
CA GLY A 192 13.87 -16.92 8.58
C GLY A 192 14.05 -17.24 10.07
N ARG A 193 14.66 -18.40 10.37
CA ARG A 193 14.90 -18.85 11.76
C ARG A 193 15.80 -17.90 12.56
N LYS A 194 16.74 -17.21 11.90
CA LYS A 194 17.57 -16.18 12.50
C LYS A 194 17.15 -14.81 11.96
N LEU A 195 16.95 -13.87 12.87
CA LEU A 195 16.63 -12.49 12.53
C LEU A 195 17.96 -11.74 12.40
N VAL A 196 18.41 -11.52 11.18
CA VAL A 196 19.63 -10.75 10.84
C VAL A 196 19.22 -9.57 9.98
N VAL A 197 19.62 -8.36 10.34
CA VAL A 197 19.24 -7.12 9.65
C VAL A 197 19.49 -7.23 8.14
N LYS A 198 20.70 -7.60 7.74
CA LYS A 198 21.12 -7.75 6.35
C LYS A 198 20.35 -8.83 5.57
N GLN A 199 19.71 -9.79 6.25
CA GLN A 199 18.85 -10.80 5.59
C GLN A 199 17.41 -10.29 5.39
N VAL A 200 16.94 -9.40 6.26
CA VAL A 200 15.57 -8.83 6.17
C VAL A 200 15.56 -7.64 5.22
N ILE A 201 16.53 -6.75 5.34
CA ILE A 201 16.65 -5.55 4.50
C ILE A 201 18.11 -5.41 4.04
N PRO A 202 18.53 -6.16 3.00
CA PRO A 202 19.92 -6.21 2.54
C PRO A 202 20.39 -4.94 1.82
N ASP A 203 19.49 -4.19 1.20
CA ASP A 203 19.80 -3.10 0.28
C ASP A 203 18.65 -2.10 0.14
N ALA A 204 18.90 -1.04 -0.61
CA ALA A 204 17.89 0.00 -0.89
C ALA A 204 16.67 -0.54 -1.66
N GLU A 205 16.83 -1.60 -2.45
CA GLU A 205 15.73 -2.25 -3.17
C GLU A 205 14.77 -2.94 -2.19
N ALA A 206 15.30 -3.59 -1.16
CA ALA A 206 14.49 -4.17 -0.10
C ALA A 206 13.74 -3.09 0.69
N VAL A 207 14.34 -1.93 0.96
CA VAL A 207 13.64 -0.77 1.55
C VAL A 207 12.50 -0.32 0.65
N ALA A 208 12.73 -0.21 -0.66
CA ALA A 208 11.72 0.16 -1.64
C ALA A 208 10.57 -0.86 -1.70
N LYS A 209 10.88 -2.16 -1.64
CA LYS A 209 9.89 -3.24 -1.56
C LYS A 209 8.99 -3.10 -0.33
N GLN A 210 9.58 -2.80 0.83
CA GLN A 210 8.82 -2.58 2.06
C GLN A 210 7.94 -1.32 1.97
N ASN A 211 8.40 -0.23 1.36
CA ASN A 211 7.56 0.94 1.11
C ASN A 211 6.38 0.60 0.19
N GLY A 212 6.62 -0.17 -0.87
CA GLY A 212 5.54 -0.64 -1.73
C GLY A 212 4.49 -1.48 -1.00
N LEU A 213 4.90 -2.33 -0.06
CA LEU A 213 3.99 -3.07 0.80
C LEU A 213 3.16 -2.14 1.70
N LEU A 214 3.78 -1.09 2.26
CA LEU A 214 3.06 -0.09 3.05
C LEU A 214 2.06 0.70 2.20
N ASP A 215 2.37 0.98 0.92
CA ASP A 215 1.44 1.61 -0.03
C ASP A 215 0.22 0.71 -0.28
N ASP A 216 0.43 -0.60 -0.48
CA ASP A 216 -0.66 -1.57 -0.67
C ASP A 216 -1.56 -1.67 0.56
N LEU A 217 -0.96 -1.72 1.77
CA LEU A 217 -1.69 -1.71 3.03
C LEU A 217 -2.48 -0.41 3.22
N GLU A 218 -1.87 0.74 2.94
CA GLU A 218 -2.52 2.04 3.06
C GLU A 218 -3.71 2.18 2.11
N ALA A 219 -3.53 1.78 0.85
CA ALA A 219 -4.60 1.76 -0.14
C ALA A 219 -5.78 0.89 0.31
N SER A 220 -5.50 -0.31 0.83
CA SER A 220 -6.52 -1.23 1.32
C SER A 220 -7.27 -0.69 2.55
N ILE A 221 -6.54 -0.14 3.53
CA ILE A 221 -7.14 0.37 4.78
C ILE A 221 -7.90 1.68 4.56
N ALA A 222 -7.40 2.58 3.71
CA ALA A 222 -8.07 3.83 3.38
C ALA A 222 -9.45 3.59 2.76
N GLN A 223 -9.57 2.58 1.90
CA GLN A 223 -10.85 2.18 1.30
C GLN A 223 -11.86 1.73 2.35
N VAL A 224 -11.42 0.91 3.33
CA VAL A 224 -12.28 0.42 4.42
C VAL A 224 -12.62 1.53 5.42
N ALA A 225 -11.69 2.43 5.72
CA ALA A 225 -11.89 3.51 6.69
C ALA A 225 -12.91 4.55 6.19
N GLU A 226 -12.89 4.86 4.91
CA GLU A 226 -13.84 5.80 4.30
C GLU A 226 -15.26 5.24 4.31
N LEU A 227 -15.43 3.96 3.97
CA LEU A 227 -16.70 3.26 4.06
C LEU A 227 -17.28 3.27 5.49
N ARG A 228 -16.42 3.23 6.51
CA ARG A 228 -16.84 3.28 7.92
C ARG A 228 -17.26 4.67 8.41
N LYS A 229 -16.56 5.74 8.00
CA LYS A 229 -16.87 7.11 8.44
C LYS A 229 -18.28 7.55 8.06
N GLN A 230 -18.79 7.07 6.96
CA GLN A 230 -20.06 7.49 6.40
C GLN A 230 -21.25 6.68 6.93
N GLN A 231 -21.00 5.51 7.58
CA GLN A 231 -22.05 4.74 8.27
C GLN A 231 -22.44 5.30 9.65
N VAL A 232 -21.56 6.10 10.28
CA VAL A 232 -21.79 6.64 11.64
C VAL A 232 -22.70 7.87 11.65
N VAL A 233 -23.06 8.45 10.51
CA VAL A 233 -23.82 9.72 10.40
C VAL A 233 -25.34 9.51 10.29
N GLY A 234 -25.88 8.31 10.41
CA GLY A 234 -27.30 8.05 10.24
C GLY A 234 -27.92 7.18 11.33
N ASP A 235 -28.35 7.79 12.44
CA ASP A 235 -29.17 7.10 13.48
C ASP A 235 -30.69 7.26 13.26
N ASP A 236 -31.10 7.71 12.07
CA ASP A 236 -32.50 7.75 11.66
C ASP A 236 -32.75 6.86 10.43
N ALA A 237 -33.70 5.96 10.57
CA ALA A 237 -34.17 4.88 9.74
C ALA A 237 -34.37 5.18 8.22
N VAL A 238 -33.31 5.47 7.52
CA VAL A 238 -33.23 5.40 6.05
C VAL A 238 -32.20 4.31 5.72
N ALA A 239 -32.54 3.42 4.76
CA ALA A 239 -31.63 2.37 4.31
C ALA A 239 -30.21 2.95 4.10
N PRO A 240 -29.14 2.32 4.64
CA PRO A 240 -27.81 2.87 4.56
C PRO A 240 -27.44 3.09 3.10
N SER A 241 -27.40 4.34 2.65
CA SER A 241 -26.90 4.68 1.32
C SER A 241 -25.41 4.36 1.30
N VAL A 242 -25.00 3.47 0.40
CA VAL A 242 -23.57 3.20 0.17
C VAL A 242 -22.91 4.50 -0.24
N PRO A 243 -21.89 4.95 0.51
CA PRO A 243 -21.24 6.22 0.22
C PRO A 243 -20.68 6.27 -1.18
N ASN A 244 -20.81 7.41 -1.86
CA ASN A 244 -20.25 7.59 -3.19
C ASN A 244 -18.72 7.77 -3.12
N ILE A 245 -17.98 6.67 -3.27
CA ILE A 245 -16.51 6.64 -3.20
C ILE A 245 -15.85 6.59 -4.57
N PHE A 246 -16.57 6.14 -5.61
CA PHE A 246 -16.08 6.10 -6.98
C PHE A 246 -16.81 7.10 -7.87
N ASN A 247 -16.18 8.23 -8.15
CA ASN A 247 -16.67 9.23 -9.11
C ASN A 247 -15.91 9.07 -10.42
N CYS A 248 -16.08 7.92 -11.07
CA CYS A 248 -15.41 7.59 -12.33
C CYS A 248 -16.29 6.78 -13.26
N ALA A 249 -15.89 6.73 -14.52
CA ALA A 249 -16.46 5.85 -15.53
C ALA A 249 -15.37 4.96 -16.13
N ILE A 250 -15.72 3.70 -16.40
CA ILE A 250 -14.83 2.73 -17.05
C ILE A 250 -15.64 1.96 -18.07
N ASP A 251 -15.23 2.02 -19.33
CA ASP A 251 -15.88 1.29 -20.40
C ASP A 251 -14.86 0.54 -21.26
N VAL A 252 -15.24 -0.64 -21.77
CA VAL A 252 -14.42 -1.36 -22.72
C VAL A 252 -14.35 -0.55 -24.01
N VAL A 253 -13.15 -0.36 -24.53
CA VAL A 253 -12.96 0.26 -25.84
C VAL A 253 -13.26 -0.78 -26.91
N GLU A 254 -14.32 -0.56 -27.67
CA GLU A 254 -14.74 -1.43 -28.78
C GLU A 254 -14.41 -0.84 -30.15
N ASP A 255 -14.12 0.49 -30.20
CA ASP A 255 -13.78 1.19 -31.44
C ASP A 255 -12.43 0.69 -31.99
N PRO A 256 -12.43 0.05 -33.19
CA PRO A 256 -11.22 -0.51 -33.78
C PRO A 256 -10.15 0.55 -34.12
N GLN A 257 -10.56 1.80 -34.35
CA GLN A 257 -9.63 2.90 -34.67
C GLN A 257 -8.86 3.32 -33.43
N ILE A 258 -9.55 3.45 -32.29
CA ILE A 258 -8.94 3.78 -30.99
C ILE A 258 -8.03 2.61 -30.57
N LEU A 259 -8.48 1.37 -30.67
CA LEU A 259 -7.65 0.19 -30.36
C LEU A 259 -6.37 0.15 -31.21
N ALA A 260 -6.49 0.36 -32.52
CA ALA A 260 -5.34 0.37 -33.42
C ALA A 260 -4.38 1.55 -33.12
N GLU A 261 -4.89 2.70 -32.70
CA GLU A 261 -4.07 3.85 -32.28
C GLU A 261 -3.25 3.51 -31.04
N ILE A 262 -3.91 2.96 -30.00
CA ILE A 262 -3.26 2.61 -28.73
C ILE A 262 -2.24 1.48 -28.95
N GLU A 263 -2.58 0.47 -29.73
CA GLU A 263 -1.66 -0.63 -30.05
C GLU A 263 -0.43 -0.13 -30.83
N ARG A 264 -0.64 0.75 -31.80
CA ARG A 264 0.45 1.38 -32.55
C ARG A 264 1.35 2.20 -31.63
N PHE A 265 0.76 3.03 -30.74
CA PHE A 265 1.50 3.83 -29.79
C PHE A 265 2.27 2.95 -28.80
N TYR A 266 1.66 1.88 -28.28
CA TYR A 266 2.34 0.90 -27.43
C TYR A 266 3.54 0.29 -28.13
N ASN A 267 3.35 -0.24 -29.34
CA ASN A 267 4.39 -0.90 -30.10
C ASN A 267 5.54 0.04 -30.51
N ALA A 268 5.23 1.29 -30.85
CA ALA A 268 6.22 2.31 -31.24
C ALA A 268 7.11 2.74 -30.05
N THR A 269 6.62 2.59 -28.81
CA THR A 269 7.31 3.03 -27.59
C THR A 269 7.94 1.90 -26.78
N ARG A 270 7.92 0.67 -27.30
CA ARG A 270 8.56 -0.50 -26.66
C ARG A 270 10.09 -0.44 -26.80
N GLN A 271 10.78 -0.92 -25.77
CA GLN A 271 12.24 -1.04 -25.77
C GLN A 271 12.66 -2.48 -25.47
N ARG A 272 13.45 -3.08 -26.37
CA ARG A 272 13.89 -4.49 -26.27
C ARG A 272 14.71 -4.81 -25.02
N MET A 273 15.30 -3.82 -24.41
CA MET A 273 16.07 -3.99 -23.17
C MET A 273 15.21 -4.28 -21.94
N HIS A 274 13.89 -4.06 -22.02
CA HIS A 274 12.99 -4.25 -20.88
C HIS A 274 12.44 -5.68 -20.85
N ALA A 275 12.38 -6.28 -19.65
CA ALA A 275 11.89 -7.64 -19.45
C ALA A 275 10.39 -7.82 -19.81
N SER A 276 9.64 -6.72 -19.85
CA SER A 276 8.24 -6.68 -20.27
C SER A 276 8.04 -6.58 -21.78
N TYR A 277 9.11 -6.66 -22.58
CA TYR A 277 9.04 -6.40 -24.03
C TYR A 277 8.03 -7.28 -24.78
N ASP A 278 7.89 -8.54 -24.37
CA ASP A 278 7.07 -9.53 -25.08
C ASP A 278 5.59 -9.51 -24.69
N LEU A 279 5.20 -8.69 -23.72
CA LEU A 279 3.79 -8.57 -23.32
C LEU A 279 2.97 -7.87 -24.41
N GLY A 280 1.76 -8.39 -24.64
CA GLY A 280 0.78 -7.85 -25.58
C GLY A 280 -0.40 -7.19 -24.84
N ILE A 281 -1.10 -6.28 -25.54
CA ILE A 281 -2.36 -5.72 -25.05
C ILE A 281 -3.44 -6.81 -25.09
N LYS A 282 -4.09 -7.02 -23.96
CA LYS A 282 -5.21 -7.95 -23.83
C LYS A 282 -6.55 -7.23 -23.96
N ARG A 283 -6.67 -6.04 -23.34
CA ARG A 283 -7.90 -5.24 -23.32
C ARG A 283 -7.58 -3.79 -23.02
N VAL A 284 -8.38 -2.90 -23.55
CA VAL A 284 -8.31 -1.47 -23.28
C VAL A 284 -9.63 -1.02 -22.69
N PHE A 285 -9.55 -0.25 -21.61
CA PHE A 285 -10.69 0.43 -21.01
C PHE A 285 -10.52 1.94 -21.16
N ALA A 286 -11.54 2.64 -21.62
CA ALA A 286 -11.64 4.09 -21.51
C ALA A 286 -11.94 4.44 -20.04
N VAL A 287 -11.25 5.42 -19.50
CA VAL A 287 -11.38 5.83 -18.10
C VAL A 287 -11.62 7.34 -18.02
N THR A 288 -12.59 7.73 -17.21
CA THR A 288 -12.85 9.11 -16.82
C THR A 288 -12.89 9.19 -15.31
N ILE A 289 -12.10 10.06 -14.70
CA ILE A 289 -12.12 10.31 -13.24
C ILE A 289 -12.56 11.76 -13.06
N ASP A 290 -13.81 11.97 -12.62
CA ASP A 290 -14.51 13.27 -12.74
C ASP A 290 -13.73 14.45 -12.16
N HIS A 291 -13.22 14.33 -10.93
CA HIS A 291 -12.48 15.41 -10.29
C HIS A 291 -11.12 15.69 -10.95
N MET A 292 -10.47 14.64 -11.46
CA MET A 292 -9.18 14.74 -12.15
C MET A 292 -9.37 15.41 -13.53
N ASP A 293 -10.40 14.98 -14.26
CA ASP A 293 -10.74 15.58 -15.56
C ASP A 293 -11.19 17.03 -15.40
N ALA A 294 -12.01 17.32 -14.37
CA ALA A 294 -12.43 18.69 -14.08
C ALA A 294 -11.23 19.61 -13.75
N ALA A 295 -10.26 19.14 -12.95
CA ALA A 295 -9.06 19.90 -12.63
C ALA A 295 -8.17 20.11 -13.86
N TYR A 296 -8.01 19.09 -14.69
CA TYR A 296 -7.23 19.15 -15.92
C TYR A 296 -7.84 20.14 -16.92
N GLU A 297 -9.14 20.04 -17.22
CA GLU A 297 -9.86 20.94 -18.12
C GLU A 297 -10.00 22.35 -17.53
N GLY A 298 -10.17 22.47 -16.20
CA GLY A 298 -10.35 23.75 -15.50
C GLY A 298 -9.09 24.61 -15.42
N GLY A 299 -7.92 24.07 -15.76
CA GLY A 299 -6.68 24.86 -15.75
C GLY A 299 -5.42 24.05 -16.00
N GLY A 300 -5.41 22.77 -15.63
CA GLY A 300 -4.20 21.95 -15.69
C GLY A 300 -3.56 21.90 -17.08
N LYS A 301 -4.36 21.71 -18.11
CA LYS A 301 -3.88 21.63 -19.50
C LYS A 301 -3.40 22.95 -20.07
N SER A 302 -3.69 24.09 -19.43
CA SER A 302 -3.26 25.41 -19.88
C SER A 302 -1.74 25.61 -19.88
N ALA A 303 -1.01 24.76 -19.13
CA ALA A 303 0.45 24.72 -19.21
C ALA A 303 0.96 24.40 -20.62
N GLY A 304 0.15 23.76 -21.46
CA GLY A 304 0.49 23.40 -22.83
C GLY A 304 1.46 22.20 -22.92
N ASN A 305 2.01 21.96 -24.12
CA ASN A 305 2.89 20.83 -24.39
C ASN A 305 2.29 19.50 -23.88
N VAL A 306 1.03 19.25 -24.26
CA VAL A 306 0.33 18.02 -23.84
C VAL A 306 0.93 16.84 -24.56
N GLN A 307 1.34 15.85 -23.76
CA GLN A 307 1.91 14.59 -24.24
C GLN A 307 1.06 13.42 -23.76
N ARG A 308 0.92 12.40 -24.59
CA ARG A 308 0.32 11.14 -24.19
C ARG A 308 1.41 10.25 -23.61
N LEU A 309 1.31 9.89 -22.32
CA LEU A 309 2.37 9.23 -21.57
C LEU A 309 1.83 8.03 -20.79
N TRP A 310 2.71 7.05 -20.57
CA TRP A 310 2.43 5.85 -19.82
C TRP A 310 2.71 6.03 -18.33
N HIS A 311 1.81 5.54 -17.50
CA HIS A 311 1.99 5.45 -16.04
C HIS A 311 1.82 3.99 -15.60
N GLY A 312 2.92 3.36 -15.18
CA GLY A 312 2.93 2.00 -14.66
C GLY A 312 2.68 1.98 -13.16
N THR A 313 1.75 1.14 -12.73
CA THR A 313 1.44 0.93 -11.32
C THR A 313 1.07 -0.53 -11.07
N ARG A 314 1.27 -1.00 -9.83
CA ARG A 314 0.86 -2.37 -9.48
C ARG A 314 -0.67 -2.49 -9.45
N PRO A 315 -1.22 -3.70 -9.72
CA PRO A 315 -2.67 -3.94 -9.74
C PRO A 315 -3.39 -3.46 -8.47
N GLY A 316 -2.75 -3.61 -7.31
CA GLY A 316 -3.29 -3.19 -6.01
C GLY A 316 -3.58 -1.69 -5.91
N ASN A 317 -2.88 -0.84 -6.67
CA ASN A 317 -3.07 0.61 -6.65
C ASN A 317 -4.14 1.09 -7.65
N VAL A 318 -4.55 0.26 -8.60
CA VAL A 318 -5.46 0.68 -9.67
C VAL A 318 -6.77 1.21 -9.11
N LEU A 319 -7.41 0.52 -8.15
CA LEU A 319 -8.66 0.99 -7.53
C LEU A 319 -8.48 2.30 -6.76
N SER A 320 -7.33 2.48 -6.08
CA SER A 320 -7.02 3.74 -5.38
C SER A 320 -6.89 4.91 -6.37
N ILE A 321 -6.28 4.67 -7.52
CA ILE A 321 -6.15 5.67 -8.58
C ILE A 321 -7.50 5.99 -9.21
N LEU A 322 -8.35 4.99 -9.45
CA LEU A 322 -9.70 5.19 -9.98
C LEU A 322 -10.59 6.01 -9.03
N LYS A 323 -10.35 5.89 -7.72
CA LYS A 323 -11.04 6.66 -6.69
C LYS A 323 -10.49 8.08 -6.55
N ASN A 324 -9.18 8.22 -6.41
CA ASN A 324 -8.53 9.45 -5.96
C ASN A 324 -7.81 10.22 -7.07
N GLY A 325 -7.74 9.66 -8.29
CA GLY A 325 -6.80 10.13 -9.32
C GLY A 325 -5.35 9.78 -8.96
N LEU A 326 -4.42 10.31 -9.73
CA LEU A 326 -3.00 10.25 -9.40
C LEU A 326 -2.72 11.18 -8.22
N VAL A 327 -2.04 10.68 -7.21
CA VAL A 327 -1.70 11.41 -5.99
C VAL A 327 -0.18 11.54 -5.91
N ILE A 328 0.31 12.72 -5.56
CA ILE A 328 1.71 12.93 -5.20
C ILE A 328 1.84 12.55 -3.72
N PRO A 329 2.59 11.50 -3.38
CA PRO A 329 2.78 11.13 -1.98
C PRO A 329 3.45 12.27 -1.21
N PRO A 330 3.07 12.53 0.06
CA PRO A 330 3.68 13.58 0.86
C PRO A 330 5.17 13.31 1.10
N GLU A 331 5.97 14.36 1.37
CA GLU A 331 7.41 14.26 1.65
C GLU A 331 7.74 13.28 2.78
N SER A 332 6.83 13.12 3.73
CA SER A 332 6.93 12.15 4.84
C SER A 332 6.71 10.69 4.41
N ALA A 333 6.16 10.45 3.23
CA ALA A 333 6.11 9.10 2.69
C ALA A 333 7.54 8.72 2.28
N GLY A 334 8.21 7.89 3.08
CA GLY A 334 9.59 7.44 2.84
C GLY A 334 9.80 7.02 1.38
N HIS A 335 11.03 7.05 0.92
CA HIS A 335 11.39 6.88 -0.49
C HIS A 335 10.65 5.71 -1.15
N SER A 336 9.52 6.01 -1.78
CA SER A 336 8.93 5.11 -2.78
C SER A 336 9.85 5.10 -3.99
N CYS A 337 9.97 3.97 -4.68
CA CYS A 337 10.70 3.90 -5.95
C CYS A 337 10.19 5.00 -6.89
N GLY A 338 11.09 5.76 -7.50
CA GLY A 338 10.74 6.76 -8.49
C GLY A 338 10.73 8.20 -7.99
N ARG A 339 11.55 8.56 -6.98
CA ARG A 339 11.73 9.95 -6.53
C ARG A 339 13.10 10.54 -6.87
N ALA A 340 13.74 10.00 -7.90
CA ALA A 340 15.06 10.48 -8.33
C ALA A 340 15.10 11.97 -8.71
N PHE A 341 13.94 12.56 -9.00
CA PHE A 341 13.77 13.95 -9.40
C PHE A 341 12.68 14.67 -8.58
N GLY A 342 12.53 14.31 -7.31
CA GLY A 342 11.59 14.93 -6.37
C GLY A 342 10.22 14.26 -6.30
N ASP A 343 9.36 14.83 -5.45
CA ASP A 343 8.02 14.32 -5.15
C ASP A 343 7.05 14.76 -6.25
N GLY A 344 6.81 13.88 -7.20
CA GLY A 344 5.93 14.13 -8.33
C GLY A 344 5.23 12.88 -8.86
N CYS A 345 4.36 13.06 -9.82
CA CYS A 345 3.80 11.97 -10.62
C CYS A 345 4.73 11.69 -11.80
N TYR A 346 5.19 10.44 -11.89
CA TYR A 346 6.16 9.96 -12.88
C TYR A 346 5.46 9.26 -14.03
N PHE A 347 5.85 9.63 -15.23
CA PHE A 347 5.38 9.05 -16.48
C PHE A 347 6.57 8.67 -17.37
N SER A 348 6.31 7.95 -18.44
CA SER A 348 7.31 7.63 -19.46
C SER A 348 6.70 7.66 -20.86
N ASP A 349 7.49 8.10 -21.82
CA ASP A 349 7.24 7.92 -23.26
C ASP A 349 7.60 6.51 -23.75
N GLN A 350 8.17 5.66 -22.86
CA GLN A 350 8.56 4.27 -23.15
C GLN A 350 7.58 3.31 -22.45
N SER A 351 6.73 2.65 -23.23
CA SER A 351 5.67 1.78 -22.71
C SER A 351 6.21 0.65 -21.83
N THR A 352 7.25 -0.05 -22.30
CA THR A 352 7.82 -1.18 -21.56
C THR A 352 8.59 -0.79 -20.31
N LYS A 353 9.08 0.48 -20.18
CA LYS A 353 9.59 0.99 -18.92
C LYS A 353 8.49 1.06 -17.87
N SER A 354 7.38 1.71 -18.22
CA SER A 354 6.21 1.82 -17.32
C SER A 354 5.63 0.43 -17.01
N LEU A 355 5.64 -0.47 -17.98
CA LEU A 355 5.17 -1.84 -17.81
C LEU A 355 6.02 -2.67 -16.83
N ASN A 356 7.35 -2.42 -16.75
CA ASN A 356 8.20 -3.03 -15.74
C ASN A 356 7.77 -2.65 -14.31
N TYR A 357 7.29 -1.42 -14.08
CA TYR A 357 6.72 -1.01 -12.79
C TYR A 357 5.40 -1.75 -12.51
N ALA A 358 4.54 -1.89 -13.52
CA ALA A 358 3.28 -2.62 -13.41
C ALA A 358 3.48 -4.10 -13.10
N LEU A 359 4.54 -4.71 -13.64
CA LEU A 359 4.96 -6.08 -13.34
C LEU A 359 5.56 -6.26 -11.93
N GLY A 360 5.88 -5.18 -11.24
CA GLY A 360 6.55 -5.25 -9.94
C GLY A 360 8.04 -5.63 -10.02
N LEU A 361 8.68 -5.55 -11.20
CA LEU A 361 10.07 -5.94 -11.37
C LEU A 361 11.04 -5.10 -10.54
N GLN A 362 10.68 -3.85 -10.25
CA GLN A 362 11.41 -2.97 -9.33
C GLN A 362 11.47 -3.51 -7.89
N HIS A 363 10.57 -4.44 -7.56
CA HIS A 363 10.44 -5.05 -6.24
C HIS A 363 10.77 -6.55 -6.26
N ARG A 364 11.38 -7.06 -7.36
CA ARG A 364 11.64 -8.50 -7.57
C ARG A 364 10.39 -9.37 -7.40
N THR A 365 9.22 -8.80 -7.55
CA THR A 365 7.95 -9.50 -7.60
C THR A 365 7.52 -9.61 -9.07
N ARG A 366 6.66 -10.58 -9.37
CA ARG A 366 6.03 -10.66 -10.68
C ARG A 366 4.54 -10.77 -10.50
N GLU A 367 3.85 -9.71 -10.89
CA GLU A 367 2.40 -9.65 -10.83
C GLU A 367 1.79 -10.59 -11.87
N ASN A 368 0.75 -11.32 -11.47
CA ASN A 368 0.01 -12.22 -12.38
C ASN A 368 -0.99 -11.46 -13.26
N GLN A 369 -1.32 -10.23 -12.88
CA GLN A 369 -2.20 -9.34 -13.61
C GLN A 369 -1.45 -8.03 -13.82
N VAL A 370 -1.47 -7.52 -15.05
CA VAL A 370 -0.66 -6.38 -15.41
C VAL A 370 -1.53 -5.33 -16.04
N PHE A 371 -1.52 -4.13 -15.43
CA PHE A 371 -2.27 -2.97 -15.89
C PHE A 371 -1.37 -1.75 -15.98
N MET A 372 -1.67 -0.88 -16.91
CA MET A 372 -0.97 0.38 -17.08
C MET A 372 -1.93 1.47 -17.50
N PHE A 373 -1.78 2.66 -16.96
CA PHE A 373 -2.55 3.82 -17.39
C PHE A 373 -1.89 4.53 -18.57
N LEU A 374 -2.72 5.06 -19.45
CA LEU A 374 -2.33 5.99 -20.49
C LEU A 374 -3.01 7.33 -20.20
N ALA A 375 -2.22 8.39 -20.05
CA ALA A 375 -2.67 9.69 -19.61
C ALA A 375 -2.26 10.79 -20.60
N ASP A 376 -3.09 11.83 -20.70
CA ASP A 376 -2.72 13.11 -21.30
C ASP A 376 -2.07 13.95 -20.21
N VAL A 377 -0.84 14.42 -20.43
CA VAL A 377 -0.03 15.15 -19.45
C VAL A 377 0.44 16.49 -20.03
N ALA A 378 0.05 17.58 -19.40
CA ALA A 378 0.45 18.92 -19.77
C ALA A 378 1.85 19.22 -19.18
N MET A 379 2.89 18.93 -19.96
CA MET A 379 4.28 19.09 -19.54
C MET A 379 4.75 20.55 -19.45
N GLY A 380 4.09 21.46 -20.17
CA GLY A 380 4.48 22.86 -20.20
C GLY A 380 5.94 23.06 -20.60
N LYS A 381 6.63 23.96 -19.91
CA LYS A 381 8.06 24.19 -20.05
C LYS A 381 8.82 23.19 -19.14
N SER A 382 9.45 22.19 -19.73
CA SER A 382 10.19 21.16 -19.00
C SER A 382 11.62 21.57 -18.68
N PHE A 383 12.06 21.26 -17.45
CA PHE A 383 13.46 21.32 -17.06
C PHE A 383 14.15 19.98 -17.38
N ILE A 384 15.35 20.03 -17.95
CA ILE A 384 16.18 18.85 -18.26
C ILE A 384 17.36 18.84 -17.28
N PRO A 385 17.33 17.99 -16.21
CA PRO A 385 18.43 17.90 -15.27
C PRO A 385 19.65 17.20 -15.89
N ARG A 386 20.84 17.49 -15.36
CA ARG A 386 22.08 16.82 -15.76
C ARG A 386 22.34 15.52 -14.99
N HIS A 387 21.79 15.38 -13.81
CA HIS A 387 21.88 14.21 -12.93
C HIS A 387 20.61 14.11 -12.10
N SER A 388 20.42 12.98 -11.44
CA SER A 388 19.30 12.81 -10.50
C SER A 388 19.50 13.73 -9.29
N ASP A 389 18.46 14.45 -8.93
CA ASP A 389 18.43 15.33 -7.76
C ASP A 389 16.99 15.38 -7.24
N SER A 390 16.79 14.90 -6.03
CA SER A 390 15.46 14.91 -5.37
C SER A 390 15.06 16.29 -4.84
N MET A 391 15.99 17.25 -4.80
CA MET A 391 15.80 18.62 -4.32
C MET A 391 15.83 19.65 -5.46
N LEU A 392 15.37 19.26 -6.65
CA LEU A 392 15.37 20.13 -7.83
C LEU A 392 14.59 21.43 -7.62
N HIS A 393 15.24 22.54 -7.91
CA HIS A 393 14.59 23.85 -7.99
C HIS A 393 14.03 24.09 -9.38
N LEU A 394 12.69 24.10 -9.51
CA LEU A 394 11.98 24.22 -10.78
C LEU A 394 11.61 25.67 -11.15
N ALA A 395 12.30 26.69 -10.65
CA ALA A 395 11.95 28.08 -10.92
C ALA A 395 11.74 28.33 -12.42
N GLY A 396 10.52 28.74 -12.79
CA GLY A 396 10.14 29.05 -14.17
C GLY A 396 9.92 27.84 -15.09
N HIS A 397 9.79 26.62 -14.51
CA HIS A 397 9.48 25.40 -15.25
C HIS A 397 8.23 24.71 -14.67
N ASP A 398 7.52 23.98 -15.51
CA ASP A 398 6.27 23.30 -15.20
C ASP A 398 6.44 21.83 -14.84
N SER A 399 7.50 21.22 -15.32
CA SER A 399 7.76 19.79 -15.22
C SER A 399 9.25 19.48 -15.33
N VAL A 400 9.61 18.23 -15.11
CA VAL A 400 10.95 17.68 -15.41
C VAL A 400 10.83 16.69 -16.56
N PHE A 401 11.76 16.80 -17.52
CA PHE A 401 12.05 15.79 -18.50
C PHE A 401 13.47 15.25 -18.25
N ALA A 402 13.57 14.20 -17.44
CA ALA A 402 14.84 13.51 -17.25
C ALA A 402 15.12 12.61 -18.46
N LYS A 403 16.10 13.04 -19.26
CA LYS A 403 16.43 12.41 -20.54
C LYS A 403 17.39 11.25 -20.33
N GLY A 404 17.05 10.09 -20.86
CA GLY A 404 17.88 8.90 -20.82
C GLY A 404 19.25 9.14 -21.42
N GLY A 405 20.31 8.66 -20.72
CA GLY A 405 21.71 8.87 -21.12
C GLY A 405 22.27 10.27 -20.84
N GLN A 406 21.42 11.24 -20.46
CA GLN A 406 21.85 12.63 -20.19
C GLN A 406 21.63 13.01 -18.71
N SER A 407 20.50 12.60 -18.13
CA SER A 407 20.08 13.05 -16.78
C SER A 407 20.43 12.06 -15.67
N GLY A 408 21.42 11.20 -15.87
CA GLY A 408 21.80 10.18 -14.90
C GLY A 408 20.80 9.00 -14.82
N VAL A 409 19.90 8.88 -15.78
CA VAL A 409 18.96 7.78 -15.93
C VAL A 409 19.12 7.08 -17.27
N ILE A 410 18.73 5.80 -17.33
CA ILE A 410 18.83 5.01 -18.57
C ILE A 410 17.66 5.35 -19.50
N ASN A 411 16.48 5.48 -18.96
CA ASN A 411 15.24 5.70 -19.68
C ASN A 411 14.72 7.12 -19.44
N ASN A 412 13.93 7.64 -20.38
CA ASN A 412 13.24 8.90 -20.20
C ASN A 412 12.26 8.83 -19.02
N GLU A 413 12.20 9.92 -18.24
CA GLU A 413 11.21 10.12 -17.20
C GLU A 413 10.59 11.51 -17.31
N MET A 414 9.27 11.57 -17.29
CA MET A 414 8.47 12.78 -17.33
C MET A 414 7.80 12.95 -15.98
N ILE A 415 8.06 14.05 -15.29
CA ILE A 415 7.60 14.26 -13.92
C ILE A 415 6.84 15.58 -13.84
N ILE A 416 5.62 15.53 -13.31
CA ILE A 416 4.81 16.69 -12.96
C ILE A 416 4.66 16.78 -11.44
N PHE A 417 4.59 18.01 -10.92
CA PHE A 417 4.51 18.29 -9.48
C PHE A 417 3.14 18.85 -9.07
N LYS A 418 2.18 18.79 -9.98
CA LYS A 418 0.77 19.13 -9.77
C LYS A 418 -0.07 18.13 -10.50
N THR A 419 -0.92 17.41 -9.79
CA THR A 419 -1.75 16.32 -10.34
C THR A 419 -2.78 16.82 -11.34
N GLU A 420 -3.24 18.07 -11.21
CA GLU A 420 -4.14 18.75 -12.14
C GLU A 420 -3.60 18.85 -13.58
N LYS A 421 -2.28 18.69 -13.77
CA LYS A 421 -1.64 18.69 -15.10
C LYS A 421 -1.77 17.36 -15.84
N SER A 422 -2.49 16.40 -15.31
CA SER A 422 -2.68 15.09 -15.95
C SER A 422 -4.15 14.66 -15.91
N ALA A 423 -4.57 13.93 -16.95
CA ALA A 423 -5.85 13.25 -17.00
C ALA A 423 -5.65 11.83 -17.53
N ILE A 424 -6.10 10.83 -16.78
CA ILE A 424 -6.09 9.43 -17.21
C ILE A 424 -7.14 9.27 -18.30
N ARG A 425 -6.77 8.64 -19.42
CA ARG A 425 -7.68 8.37 -20.55
C ARG A 425 -7.99 6.90 -20.70
N PHE A 426 -7.00 6.05 -20.47
CA PHE A 426 -7.18 4.61 -20.65
C PHE A 426 -6.49 3.82 -19.53
N LEU A 427 -7.09 2.68 -19.20
CA LEU A 427 -6.48 1.58 -18.46
C LEU A 427 -6.27 0.42 -19.42
N VAL A 428 -5.04 -0.01 -19.59
CA VAL A 428 -4.66 -1.08 -20.52
C VAL A 428 -4.27 -2.32 -19.74
N GLU A 429 -4.93 -3.44 -20.04
CA GLU A 429 -4.65 -4.78 -19.50
C GLU A 429 -3.71 -5.52 -20.45
N PHE A 430 -2.70 -6.20 -19.88
CA PHE A 430 -1.69 -6.95 -20.64
C PHE A 430 -1.72 -8.45 -20.31
N HIS A 431 -1.12 -9.26 -21.18
CA HIS A 431 -0.97 -10.71 -21.04
C HIS A 431 0.40 -11.18 -21.51
#